data_cef7a2ece38ec20b5af631e5f9616f03
#
_entry.id   cef7a2ece38ec20b5af631e5f9616f03
#
_cell.length_a   1.000
_cell.length_b   1.000
_cell.length_c   1.000
_cell.angle_alpha   90.00
_cell.angle_beta   90.00
_cell.angle_gamma   90.00
#
_symmetry.space_group_name_H-M   'P 1'
#
loop_
_entity.id
_entity.type
_entity.pdbx_description
1 polymer ?
#
loop_
_entity_poly.entity_id
_entity_poly.type
_entity_poly.pdbx_seq_one_letter_code
_entity_poly.pdbx_strand_id
1 'polypeptide(L)' 'MHYSDLNALLRSEPEAKRYFDTLPDYAREQIQTRSGGVNSFDSLRDYAENILRGND' A
#
# COMPACT_ATOMS: atom_id res chain seq x y z
N MET A 1 -1.10 13.29 4.36
CA MET A 1 0.21 13.69 3.87
C MET A 1 0.64 12.81 2.72
N HIS A 2 1.27 13.39 1.70
CA HIS A 2 1.65 12.63 0.51
C HIS A 2 3.14 12.37 0.48
N TYR A 3 3.50 11.21 0.02
CA TYR A 3 4.90 10.80 -0.12
C TYR A 3 5.20 10.53 -1.58
N SER A 4 6.47 10.45 -1.91
CA SER A 4 6.86 10.29 -3.30
C SER A 4 6.48 8.91 -3.86
N ASP A 5 6.53 7.89 -3.01
CA ASP A 5 6.14 6.54 -3.43
C ASP A 5 5.86 5.68 -2.20
N LEU A 6 5.56 4.40 -2.46
CA LEU A 6 5.23 3.46 -1.41
C LEU A 6 6.36 3.32 -0.39
N ASN A 7 7.59 3.24 -0.85
CA ASN A 7 8.72 3.06 0.07
C ASN A 7 8.83 4.23 1.03
N ALA A 8 8.67 5.45 0.53
CA ALA A 8 8.73 6.64 1.38
C ALA A 8 7.60 6.62 2.40
N LEU A 9 6.41 6.22 1.96
CA LEU A 9 5.25 6.11 2.85
C LEU A 9 5.51 5.10 3.97
N LEU A 10 5.99 3.92 3.62
CA LEU A 10 6.21 2.86 4.61
C LEU A 10 7.31 3.22 5.59
N ARG A 11 8.31 3.96 5.15
CA ARG A 11 9.39 4.38 6.04
C ARG A 11 8.94 5.47 7.00
N SER A 12 8.05 6.33 6.53
CA SER A 12 7.65 7.50 7.31
C SER A 12 6.48 7.22 8.25
N GLU A 13 5.64 6.24 7.92
CA GLU A 13 4.47 5.94 8.73
C GLU A 13 4.49 4.49 9.18
N PRO A 14 4.85 4.26 10.44
CA PRO A 14 4.89 2.88 10.97
C PRO A 14 3.57 2.15 10.87
N GLU A 15 2.45 2.86 10.99
CA GLU A 15 1.15 2.23 10.88
C GLU A 15 0.91 1.70 9.46
N ALA A 16 1.34 2.45 8.46
CA ALA A 16 1.22 2.01 7.09
C ALA A 16 2.07 0.77 6.84
N LYS A 17 3.27 0.77 7.38
CA LYS A 17 4.15 -0.39 7.26
C LYS A 17 3.54 -1.63 7.91
N ARG A 18 2.98 -1.46 9.09
CA ARG A 18 2.35 -2.56 9.80
C ARG A 18 1.16 -3.10 9.03
N TYR A 19 0.32 -2.20 8.51
CA TYR A 19 -0.82 -2.60 7.72
C TYR A 19 -0.38 -3.37 6.47
N PHE A 20 0.63 -2.85 5.79
CA PHE A 20 1.17 -3.47 4.58
C PHE A 20 1.68 -4.89 4.88
N ASP A 21 2.36 -5.05 6.02
CA ASP A 21 2.93 -6.34 6.40
C ASP A 21 1.86 -7.40 6.70
N THR A 22 0.64 -6.97 7.03
CA THR A 22 -0.44 -7.93 7.29
C THR A 22 -1.08 -8.45 6.01
N LEU A 23 -0.74 -7.86 4.86
CA LEU A 23 -1.36 -8.26 3.61
C LEU A 23 -0.73 -9.54 3.06
N PRO A 24 -1.49 -10.35 2.30
CA PRO A 24 -0.91 -11.52 1.68
C PRO A 24 0.12 -11.14 0.60
N ASP A 25 0.96 -12.11 0.26
CA ASP A 25 2.06 -11.85 -0.67
C ASP A 25 1.59 -11.26 -1.99
N TYR A 26 0.52 -11.82 -2.55
CA TYR A 26 0.05 -11.36 -3.85
C TYR A 26 -0.42 -9.91 -3.80
N ALA A 27 -1.02 -9.51 -2.68
CA ALA A 27 -1.49 -8.14 -2.54
C ALA A 27 -0.30 -7.19 -2.43
N ARG A 28 0.69 -7.57 -1.65
CA ARG A 28 1.89 -6.73 -1.51
C ARG A 28 2.61 -6.57 -2.83
N GLU A 29 2.67 -7.63 -3.60
CA GLU A 29 3.32 -7.59 -4.91
C GLU A 29 2.60 -6.62 -5.85
N GLN A 30 1.29 -6.71 -5.90
CA GLN A 30 0.51 -5.83 -6.76
C GLN A 30 0.65 -4.37 -6.36
N ILE A 31 0.64 -4.10 -5.07
CA ILE A 31 0.80 -2.74 -4.58
C ILE A 31 2.19 -2.21 -4.95
N GLN A 32 3.19 -3.06 -4.84
CA GLN A 32 4.56 -2.63 -5.17
C GLN A 32 4.73 -2.31 -6.64
N THR A 33 4.03 -3.00 -7.52
CA THR A 33 4.12 -2.68 -8.95
C THR A 33 3.48 -1.33 -9.27
N ARG A 34 2.65 -0.83 -8.37
CA ARG A 34 2.00 0.47 -8.54
C ARG A 34 2.42 1.45 -7.47
N SER A 35 3.64 1.31 -6.98
CA SER A 35 4.10 2.10 -5.85
C SER A 35 4.06 3.60 -6.10
N GLY A 36 4.18 4.02 -7.37
CA GLY A 36 4.12 5.44 -7.69
C GLY A 36 2.75 6.06 -7.46
N GLY A 37 1.69 5.24 -7.44
CA GLY A 37 0.35 5.73 -7.18
C GLY A 37 -0.08 5.58 -5.74
N VAL A 38 0.76 4.97 -4.89
CA VAL A 38 0.44 4.74 -3.49
C VAL A 38 1.29 5.69 -2.65
N ASN A 39 0.76 6.89 -2.47
CA ASN A 39 1.53 7.97 -1.83
C ASN A 39 0.92 8.45 -0.52
N SER A 40 -0.04 7.70 0.04
CA SER A 40 -0.62 8.02 1.34
C SER A 40 -1.21 6.74 1.92
N PHE A 41 -1.44 6.75 3.24
CA PHE A 41 -2.03 5.59 3.90
C PHE A 41 -3.43 5.31 3.36
N ASP A 42 -4.19 6.35 3.08
CA ASP A 42 -5.54 6.16 2.53
C ASP A 42 -5.48 5.48 1.17
N SER A 43 -4.55 5.88 0.32
CA SER A 43 -4.37 5.25 -0.98
C SER A 43 -3.97 3.79 -0.83
N LEU A 44 -3.05 3.52 0.09
CA LEU A 44 -2.60 2.15 0.36
C LEU A 44 -3.77 1.28 0.77
N ARG A 45 -4.60 1.78 1.66
CA ARG A 45 -5.73 1.02 2.18
C ARG A 45 -6.75 0.75 1.08
N ASP A 46 -7.06 1.77 0.28
CA ASP A 46 -8.00 1.61 -0.82
C ASP A 46 -7.52 0.54 -1.80
N TYR A 47 -6.27 0.60 -2.15
CA TYR A 47 -5.68 -0.36 -3.06
C TYR A 47 -5.76 -1.77 -2.50
N ALA A 48 -5.37 -1.92 -1.24
CA ALA A 48 -5.35 -3.23 -0.61
C ALA A 48 -6.76 -3.81 -0.52
N GLU A 49 -7.74 -2.98 -0.16
CA GLU A 49 -9.11 -3.46 -0.05
C GLU A 49 -9.65 -3.92 -1.39
N ASN A 50 -9.34 -3.20 -2.46
CA ASN A 50 -9.78 -3.60 -3.78
C ASN A 50 -9.16 -4.93 -4.21
N ILE A 51 -7.88 -5.10 -3.91
CA ILE A 51 -7.19 -6.35 -4.23
C ILE A 51 -7.80 -7.52 -3.46
N LEU A 52 -8.02 -7.32 -2.17
CA LEU A 52 -8.55 -8.38 -1.31
C LEU A 52 -9.98 -8.74 -1.68
N ARG A 53 -10.70 -7.81 -2.26
CA ARG A 53 -12.06 -8.07 -2.74
C ARG A 53 -12.08 -8.85 -4.04
N GLY A 54 -10.98 -8.90 -4.72
CA GLY A 54 -10.90 -9.52 -6.03
C GLY A 54 -11.38 -8.61 -7.14
N ASN A 55 -11.41 -7.33 -6.90
CA ASN A 55 -11.85 -6.30 -7.85
C ASN A 55 -10.65 -5.53 -8.36
N ASP A 56 -9.90 -6.07 -9.18
CA ASP A 56 -8.72 -5.36 -9.67
C ASP A 56 -8.89 -4.86 -11.10
#